data_0c6b75a27c0180fe0b9cd84ccd92e7e0
#
_entry.id   0c6b75a27c0180fe0b9cd84ccd92e7e0
#
_cell.length_a   1.000
_cell.length_b   1.000
_cell.length_c   1.000
_cell.angle_alpha   90.00
_cell.angle_beta   90.00
_cell.angle_gamma   90.00
#
_symmetry.space_group_name_H-M   'P 1'
#
loop_
_entity.id
_entity.type
_entity.pdbx_description
1 polymer ?
#
loop_
_entity_poly.entity_id
_entity_poly.type
_entity_poly.pdbx_seq_one_letter_code
_entity_poly.pdbx_strand_id
1 'polypeptide(L)'
;MLKLTKTTTLLLCTSLLLSTLSCQNEYPELGNGLFAEFVTSKDTMVVALFYNKTPLTVANFVALAEGTHPKLADSILGIPYYNGTIFHRVIDKFMIQGGDRTGTGSGSPGYTFGDEFDASLKHDKPGILSMANSGPATNGSQFFITEKATPWLDNKHSIFGEVVKGINVQDSISNVKVSPGNNKPLENVTITVVNIIRQGMKANGYDAAKTWQKELPLLEEKRQKKAKELEKQAELKKKLAEEKIAAAAAAVLPLIEDYKSKATTTDSGLLVYTIKEGNGEKPNLGAKVKLFYEGYFSDGKLFGTNVKTVDENFGTYDAQKQQRGMYNPMPMSYSANAQMIPGFKEGVFGMTKGEKVFLYLPSYLAYGENGRGPIKPNTDLVFIVEILED
;
A
#
# COMPACT_ATOMS: atom_id res chain seq x y z
N MET A 1 67.86 -41.30 -74.32
CA MET A 1 68.42 -40.81 -73.02
C MET A 1 67.44 -39.83 -72.41
N LEU A 2 66.62 -40.32 -71.53
CA LEU A 2 65.60 -39.45 -70.90
C LEU A 2 66.09 -39.02 -69.52
N LYS A 3 66.23 -37.73 -69.27
CA LYS A 3 66.53 -37.21 -67.94
C LYS A 3 65.23 -36.94 -67.19
N LEU A 4 65.10 -37.65 -66.14
CA LEU A 4 64.01 -37.52 -65.20
C LEU A 4 64.24 -36.33 -64.28
N THR A 5 63.44 -35.27 -64.36
CA THR A 5 63.47 -34.15 -63.42
C THR A 5 62.53 -34.40 -62.27
N LYS A 6 63.10 -34.48 -61.07
CA LYS A 6 62.34 -34.57 -59.81
C LYS A 6 61.67 -33.26 -59.49
N THR A 7 60.38 -33.22 -59.65
CA THR A 7 59.58 -32.09 -59.18
C THR A 7 59.30 -32.30 -57.69
N THR A 8 59.90 -31.48 -56.87
CA THR A 8 59.66 -31.44 -55.41
C THR A 8 58.36 -30.71 -55.16
N THR A 9 57.31 -31.43 -54.82
CA THR A 9 56.06 -30.89 -54.42
C THR A 9 56.17 -30.31 -53.00
N LEU A 10 56.24 -29.00 -52.85
CA LEU A 10 56.23 -28.29 -51.59
C LEU A 10 54.78 -28.29 -51.06
N LEU A 11 54.48 -29.18 -50.10
CA LEU A 11 53.20 -29.20 -49.39
C LEU A 11 53.15 -27.98 -48.45
N LEU A 12 52.51 -26.92 -48.89
CA LEU A 12 52.23 -25.75 -48.07
C LEU A 12 51.08 -26.10 -47.12
N CYS A 13 51.42 -26.59 -45.94
CA CYS A 13 50.48 -26.72 -44.80
C CYS A 13 50.08 -25.32 -44.36
N THR A 14 49.06 -24.72 -45.00
CA THR A 14 48.33 -23.61 -44.43
C THR A 14 47.57 -24.12 -43.20
N SER A 15 48.22 -24.04 -42.04
CA SER A 15 47.56 -24.13 -40.76
C SER A 15 46.56 -22.98 -40.67
N LEU A 16 45.30 -23.25 -41.05
CA LEU A 16 44.18 -22.41 -40.75
C LEU A 16 44.03 -22.38 -39.21
N LEU A 17 44.67 -21.39 -38.60
CA LEU A 17 44.36 -21.04 -37.23
C LEU A 17 42.89 -20.59 -37.25
N LEU A 18 41.97 -21.53 -37.02
CA LEU A 18 40.67 -21.23 -36.50
C LEU A 18 40.91 -20.58 -35.12
N SER A 19 41.07 -19.28 -35.08
CA SER A 19 40.84 -18.52 -33.87
C SER A 19 39.39 -18.80 -33.49
N THR A 20 39.17 -19.84 -32.67
CA THR A 20 37.96 -19.96 -31.88
C THR A 20 37.90 -18.67 -31.06
N LEU A 21 37.11 -17.70 -31.51
CA LEU A 21 36.57 -16.66 -30.63
C LEU A 21 35.77 -17.47 -29.59
N SER A 22 36.48 -18.04 -28.60
CA SER A 22 35.88 -18.45 -27.35
C SER A 22 35.24 -17.18 -26.82
N CYS A 23 33.93 -17.11 -26.79
CA CYS A 23 33.23 -16.13 -25.95
C CYS A 23 33.69 -16.39 -24.52
N GLN A 24 34.82 -15.80 -24.15
CA GLN A 24 35.37 -15.89 -22.81
C GLN A 24 34.37 -15.15 -21.92
N ASN A 25 33.70 -15.87 -21.05
CA ASN A 25 32.81 -15.25 -20.07
C ASN A 25 33.63 -14.22 -19.30
N GLU A 26 33.12 -13.00 -19.21
CA GLU A 26 33.77 -11.88 -18.53
C GLU A 26 33.92 -12.12 -17.02
N TYR A 27 32.94 -12.82 -16.45
CA TYR A 27 32.92 -13.25 -15.06
C TYR A 27 32.64 -14.76 -14.96
N PRO A 28 33.57 -15.65 -15.32
CA PRO A 28 33.33 -17.08 -15.38
C PRO A 28 32.94 -17.68 -14.01
N GLU A 29 33.36 -17.05 -12.92
CA GLU A 29 33.01 -17.44 -11.55
C GLU A 29 31.53 -17.27 -11.21
N LEU A 30 30.80 -16.40 -11.93
CA LEU A 30 29.37 -16.15 -11.70
C LEU A 30 28.46 -17.15 -12.44
N GLY A 31 29.01 -17.96 -13.35
CA GLY A 31 28.27 -18.95 -14.13
C GLY A 31 27.33 -18.30 -15.17
N ASN A 32 26.28 -19.05 -15.56
CA ASN A 32 25.33 -18.60 -16.57
C ASN A 32 24.32 -17.62 -15.99
N GLY A 33 24.11 -16.47 -16.63
CA GLY A 33 23.18 -15.45 -16.17
C GLY A 33 23.21 -14.20 -17.02
N LEU A 34 22.29 -13.30 -16.69
CA LEU A 34 22.25 -11.93 -17.18
C LEU A 34 22.72 -11.01 -16.05
N PHE A 35 23.73 -10.20 -16.32
CA PHE A 35 24.34 -9.36 -15.31
C PHE A 35 24.43 -7.91 -15.80
N ALA A 36 24.46 -6.97 -14.87
CA ALA A 36 24.78 -5.57 -15.10
C ALA A 36 26.06 -5.24 -14.35
N GLU A 37 27.09 -4.82 -15.07
CA GLU A 37 28.31 -4.28 -14.51
C GLU A 37 28.18 -2.77 -14.42
N PHE A 38 28.21 -2.24 -13.22
CA PHE A 38 28.23 -0.82 -12.94
C PHE A 38 29.66 -0.36 -12.70
N VAL A 39 30.24 0.30 -13.68
CA VAL A 39 31.52 0.99 -13.52
C VAL A 39 31.25 2.38 -12.97
N THR A 40 31.72 2.65 -11.77
CA THR A 40 31.48 3.94 -11.10
C THR A 40 32.76 4.69 -10.83
N SER A 41 32.65 5.98 -10.45
CA SER A 41 33.79 6.77 -10.01
C SER A 41 34.44 6.28 -8.70
N LYS A 42 33.84 5.30 -8.02
CA LYS A 42 34.42 4.67 -6.82
C LYS A 42 35.09 3.35 -7.13
N ASP A 43 34.42 2.46 -7.85
CA ASP A 43 34.93 1.18 -8.36
C ASP A 43 33.78 0.47 -9.10
N THR A 44 33.97 -0.81 -9.44
CA THR A 44 33.02 -1.63 -10.21
C THR A 44 32.25 -2.59 -9.30
N MET A 45 30.93 -2.70 -9.53
CA MET A 45 30.06 -3.72 -8.92
C MET A 45 29.29 -4.45 -10.02
N VAL A 46 29.05 -5.76 -9.81
CA VAL A 46 28.27 -6.59 -10.73
C VAL A 46 27.00 -7.06 -10.04
N VAL A 47 25.90 -6.91 -10.75
CA VAL A 47 24.55 -7.24 -10.28
C VAL A 47 23.98 -8.35 -11.15
N ALA A 48 23.53 -9.45 -10.55
CA ALA A 48 22.76 -10.47 -11.23
C ALA A 48 21.31 -9.96 -11.45
N LEU A 49 20.80 -10.06 -12.67
CA LEU A 49 19.46 -9.61 -13.05
C LEU A 49 18.47 -10.79 -13.08
N PHE A 50 17.34 -10.65 -12.41
CA PHE A 50 16.35 -11.72 -12.24
C PHE A 50 15.34 -11.80 -13.39
N TYR A 51 15.84 -11.87 -14.63
CA TYR A 51 15.04 -11.83 -15.86
C TYR A 51 13.98 -12.94 -16.00
N ASN A 52 14.08 -14.00 -15.19
CA ASN A 52 13.04 -15.07 -15.14
C ASN A 52 11.94 -14.78 -14.10
N LYS A 53 12.17 -13.88 -13.12
CA LYS A 53 11.24 -13.58 -12.02
C LYS A 53 10.51 -12.26 -12.22
N THR A 54 11.23 -11.25 -12.73
CA THR A 54 10.70 -9.93 -13.03
C THR A 54 11.09 -9.50 -14.45
N PRO A 55 10.58 -10.23 -15.47
CA PRO A 55 11.02 -10.10 -16.85
C PRO A 55 10.80 -8.70 -17.44
N LEU A 56 9.68 -8.04 -17.14
CA LEU A 56 9.40 -6.68 -17.64
C LEU A 56 10.34 -5.65 -17.02
N THR A 57 10.56 -5.74 -15.70
CA THR A 57 11.42 -4.81 -14.96
C THR A 57 12.87 -4.92 -15.42
N VAL A 58 13.36 -6.17 -15.58
CA VAL A 58 14.71 -6.41 -16.14
C VAL A 58 14.79 -5.93 -17.59
N ALA A 59 13.75 -6.17 -18.41
CA ALA A 59 13.73 -5.70 -19.79
C ALA A 59 13.79 -4.18 -19.87
N ASN A 60 13.04 -3.48 -19.01
CA ASN A 60 13.12 -2.02 -18.89
C ASN A 60 14.55 -1.55 -18.60
N PHE A 61 15.16 -2.11 -17.54
CA PHE A 61 16.50 -1.72 -17.11
C PHE A 61 17.54 -1.99 -18.19
N VAL A 62 17.54 -3.19 -18.77
CA VAL A 62 18.51 -3.59 -19.82
C VAL A 62 18.34 -2.76 -21.08
N ALA A 63 17.11 -2.57 -21.56
CA ALA A 63 16.86 -1.77 -22.75
C ALA A 63 17.25 -0.29 -22.56
N LEU A 64 17.08 0.26 -21.35
CA LEU A 64 17.59 1.60 -21.00
C LEU A 64 19.12 1.61 -20.97
N ALA A 65 19.77 0.62 -20.34
CA ALA A 65 21.23 0.54 -20.29
C ALA A 65 21.86 0.45 -21.67
N GLU A 66 21.21 -0.24 -22.61
CA GLU A 66 21.66 -0.39 -23.99
C GLU A 66 21.15 0.73 -24.94
N GLY A 67 20.27 1.63 -24.48
CA GLY A 67 19.67 2.67 -25.30
C GLY A 67 18.65 2.15 -26.34
N THR A 68 18.14 0.93 -26.16
CA THR A 68 17.26 0.23 -27.12
C THR A 68 15.79 0.22 -26.70
N HIS A 69 15.44 0.91 -25.61
CA HIS A 69 14.09 0.86 -25.05
C HIS A 69 13.05 1.49 -26.00
N PRO A 70 11.98 0.78 -26.39
CA PRO A 70 11.04 1.22 -27.45
C PRO A 70 10.18 2.44 -27.08
N LYS A 71 10.22 2.90 -25.82
CA LYS A 71 9.52 4.11 -25.34
C LYS A 71 10.45 5.33 -25.22
N LEU A 72 11.73 5.19 -25.50
CA LEU A 72 12.63 6.35 -25.50
C LEU A 72 12.27 7.32 -26.61
N ALA A 73 12.40 8.61 -26.33
CA ALA A 73 12.30 9.63 -27.36
C ALA A 73 13.42 9.46 -28.41
N ASP A 74 13.15 9.77 -29.68
CA ASP A 74 14.10 9.63 -30.81
C ASP A 74 15.42 10.35 -30.54
N SER A 75 15.39 11.46 -29.82
CA SER A 75 16.58 12.26 -29.47
C SER A 75 17.56 11.54 -28.52
N ILE A 76 17.13 10.47 -27.85
CA ILE A 76 17.96 9.68 -26.91
C ILE A 76 17.98 8.20 -27.24
N LEU A 77 17.28 7.78 -28.30
CA LEU A 77 17.34 6.41 -28.79
C LEU A 77 18.75 6.10 -29.31
N GLY A 78 19.28 4.92 -28.96
CA GLY A 78 20.66 4.53 -29.29
C GLY A 78 21.71 5.07 -28.30
N ILE A 79 21.30 5.87 -27.30
CA ILE A 79 22.19 6.40 -26.28
C ILE A 79 21.98 5.61 -24.97
N PRO A 80 23.02 4.94 -24.42
CA PRO A 80 22.94 4.27 -23.13
C PRO A 80 22.44 5.22 -22.04
N TYR A 81 21.27 4.89 -21.46
CA TYR A 81 20.52 5.84 -20.61
C TYR A 81 21.23 6.17 -19.29
N TYR A 82 21.93 5.19 -18.71
CA TYR A 82 22.54 5.32 -17.40
C TYR A 82 23.97 5.86 -17.42
N ASN A 83 24.61 5.89 -18.58
CA ASN A 83 25.99 6.34 -18.69
C ASN A 83 26.11 7.84 -18.36
N GLY A 84 27.04 8.17 -17.47
CA GLY A 84 27.25 9.53 -16.99
C GLY A 84 26.24 10.01 -15.93
N THR A 85 25.27 9.18 -15.54
CA THR A 85 24.32 9.52 -14.46
C THR A 85 24.99 9.40 -13.08
N ILE A 86 24.32 9.88 -12.04
CA ILE A 86 24.86 9.89 -10.69
C ILE A 86 23.96 9.15 -9.71
N PHE A 87 24.52 8.69 -8.60
CA PHE A 87 23.73 8.38 -7.42
C PHE A 87 23.31 9.70 -6.76
N HIS A 88 22.11 10.15 -7.07
CA HIS A 88 21.60 11.47 -6.68
C HIS A 88 21.03 11.51 -5.25
N ARG A 89 20.80 10.36 -4.63
CA ARG A 89 20.34 10.22 -3.24
C ARG A 89 21.02 9.02 -2.59
N VAL A 90 21.71 9.28 -1.48
CA VAL A 90 22.47 8.28 -0.72
C VAL A 90 22.12 8.43 0.74
N ILE A 91 21.71 7.34 1.37
CA ILE A 91 21.41 7.32 2.81
C ILE A 91 22.14 6.14 3.44
N ASP A 92 23.09 6.47 4.31
CA ASP A 92 23.82 5.50 5.14
C ASP A 92 22.86 4.55 5.87
N LYS A 93 23.21 3.28 5.93
CA LYS A 93 22.38 2.20 6.54
C LYS A 93 20.98 2.06 5.94
N PHE A 94 20.80 2.48 4.69
CA PHE A 94 19.54 2.30 4.00
C PHE A 94 19.74 1.90 2.52
N MET A 95 20.14 2.83 1.63
CA MET A 95 20.27 2.56 0.19
C MET A 95 21.03 3.65 -0.56
N ILE A 96 21.49 3.31 -1.77
CA ILE A 96 21.97 4.25 -2.77
C ILE A 96 20.99 4.27 -3.95
N GLN A 97 20.57 5.45 -4.42
CA GLN A 97 19.57 5.63 -5.47
C GLN A 97 20.14 6.40 -6.65
N GLY A 98 19.96 5.84 -7.85
CA GLY A 98 20.40 6.40 -9.12
C GLY A 98 19.37 6.22 -10.23
N GLY A 99 19.83 6.32 -11.50
CA GLY A 99 19.01 6.07 -12.68
C GLY A 99 18.17 7.27 -13.15
N ASP A 100 18.49 8.48 -12.66
CA ASP A 100 17.93 9.74 -13.14
C ASP A 100 18.96 10.51 -13.97
N ARG A 101 18.71 10.72 -15.26
CA ARG A 101 19.61 11.48 -16.15
C ARG A 101 19.75 12.94 -15.76
N THR A 102 18.77 13.52 -15.08
CA THR A 102 18.85 14.92 -14.62
C THR A 102 19.65 15.06 -13.32
N GLY A 103 19.87 13.96 -12.59
CA GLY A 103 20.56 13.95 -11.29
C GLY A 103 19.86 14.74 -10.20
N THR A 104 18.57 15.02 -10.35
CA THR A 104 17.74 15.79 -9.40
C THR A 104 16.86 14.92 -8.52
N GLY A 105 16.64 13.64 -8.89
CA GLY A 105 15.68 12.72 -8.29
C GLY A 105 14.26 12.84 -8.86
N SER A 106 14.03 13.83 -9.76
CA SER A 106 12.71 14.06 -10.38
C SER A 106 12.65 13.66 -11.86
N GLY A 107 13.78 13.25 -12.44
CA GLY A 107 13.88 12.86 -13.85
C GLY A 107 13.15 11.55 -14.14
N SER A 108 12.63 11.45 -15.35
CA SER A 108 11.85 10.31 -15.86
C SER A 108 12.28 9.96 -17.27
N PRO A 109 12.17 8.69 -17.70
CA PRO A 109 12.41 8.30 -19.09
C PRO A 109 11.26 8.70 -20.04
N GLY A 110 10.23 9.40 -19.55
CA GLY A 110 9.06 9.82 -20.32
C GLY A 110 7.88 8.86 -20.27
N TYR A 111 7.97 7.79 -19.49
CA TYR A 111 6.90 6.81 -19.30
C TYR A 111 6.97 6.19 -17.89
N THR A 112 5.90 5.49 -17.51
CA THR A 112 5.85 4.64 -16.31
C THR A 112 5.31 3.26 -16.65
N PHE A 113 5.60 2.27 -15.78
CA PHE A 113 5.06 0.91 -15.91
C PHE A 113 4.72 0.30 -14.55
N GLY A 114 3.95 -0.80 -14.60
CA GLY A 114 3.43 -1.48 -13.42
C GLY A 114 4.49 -2.21 -12.61
N ASP A 115 4.14 -2.52 -11.36
CA ASP A 115 5.00 -3.30 -10.46
C ASP A 115 4.99 -4.78 -10.84
N GLU A 116 6.15 -5.44 -10.73
CA GLU A 116 6.32 -6.88 -10.77
C GLU A 116 6.80 -7.38 -9.43
N PHE A 117 5.97 -8.14 -8.74
CA PHE A 117 6.31 -8.75 -7.45
C PHE A 117 6.39 -10.26 -7.58
N ASP A 118 7.53 -10.83 -7.22
CA ASP A 118 7.73 -12.26 -7.06
C ASP A 118 7.84 -12.59 -5.56
N ALA A 119 7.09 -13.57 -5.09
CA ALA A 119 7.00 -13.90 -3.67
C ALA A 119 8.33 -14.37 -3.05
N SER A 120 9.25 -14.87 -3.89
CA SER A 120 10.59 -15.32 -3.47
C SER A 120 11.60 -14.19 -3.34
N LEU A 121 11.29 -12.98 -3.85
CA LEU A 121 12.17 -11.83 -3.79
C LEU A 121 11.83 -10.95 -2.59
N LYS A 122 12.83 -10.69 -1.75
CA LYS A 122 12.69 -9.92 -0.52
C LYS A 122 13.81 -8.91 -0.38
N HIS A 123 13.52 -7.78 0.26
CA HIS A 123 14.53 -6.81 0.67
C HIS A 123 15.13 -7.24 2.03
N ASP A 124 15.66 -8.45 2.12
CA ASP A 124 16.06 -9.10 3.37
C ASP A 124 17.56 -8.98 3.67
N LYS A 125 18.33 -8.35 2.78
CA LYS A 125 19.80 -8.24 2.87
C LYS A 125 20.33 -7.01 2.14
N PRO A 126 21.65 -6.69 2.30
CA PRO A 126 22.35 -5.72 1.46
C PRO A 126 22.42 -6.18 -0.01
N GLY A 127 22.57 -5.22 -0.92
CA GLY A 127 22.83 -5.48 -2.34
C GLY A 127 21.58 -5.77 -3.18
N ILE A 128 20.38 -5.67 -2.66
CA ILE A 128 19.15 -5.87 -3.43
C ILE A 128 18.94 -4.67 -4.36
N LEU A 129 18.86 -4.93 -5.67
CA LEU A 129 18.54 -3.96 -6.70
C LEU A 129 17.02 -3.93 -6.92
N SER A 130 16.42 -2.76 -6.73
CA SER A 130 14.97 -2.57 -6.77
C SER A 130 14.58 -1.25 -7.44
N MET A 131 13.36 -1.17 -8.01
CA MET A 131 12.86 0.04 -8.65
C MET A 131 12.47 1.10 -7.64
N ALA A 132 12.96 2.32 -7.83
CA ALA A 132 12.41 3.48 -7.15
C ALA A 132 11.10 3.90 -7.85
N ASN A 133 10.08 4.25 -7.05
CA ASN A 133 8.79 4.71 -7.54
C ASN A 133 8.15 5.72 -6.57
N SER A 134 7.13 6.44 -7.02
CA SER A 134 6.34 7.40 -6.24
C SER A 134 4.97 6.83 -5.82
N GLY A 135 4.85 5.52 -5.75
CA GLY A 135 3.64 4.78 -5.44
C GLY A 135 3.37 3.66 -6.45
N PRO A 136 2.27 2.93 -6.31
CA PRO A 136 1.98 1.78 -7.16
C PRO A 136 2.01 2.12 -8.65
N ALA A 137 2.71 1.28 -9.43
CA ALA A 137 2.75 1.37 -10.90
C ALA A 137 3.35 2.68 -11.46
N THR A 138 4.28 3.30 -10.74
CA THR A 138 5.00 4.50 -11.20
C THR A 138 6.48 4.24 -11.44
N ASN A 139 6.86 2.98 -11.74
CA ASN A 139 8.24 2.65 -12.07
C ASN A 139 8.67 3.32 -13.37
N GLY A 140 9.90 3.80 -13.42
CA GLY A 140 10.50 4.44 -14.60
C GLY A 140 11.91 3.95 -14.86
N SER A 141 12.90 4.83 -14.76
CA SER A 141 14.33 4.49 -14.89
C SER A 141 15.07 4.45 -13.57
N GLN A 142 14.53 5.06 -12.51
CA GLN A 142 15.23 5.16 -11.24
C GLN A 142 15.23 3.83 -10.48
N PHE A 143 16.33 3.50 -9.87
CA PHE A 143 16.55 2.30 -9.07
C PHE A 143 17.30 2.63 -7.79
N PHE A 144 17.27 1.69 -6.84
CA PHE A 144 18.11 1.77 -5.65
C PHE A 144 18.74 0.41 -5.35
N ILE A 145 19.86 0.44 -4.62
CA ILE A 145 20.53 -0.75 -4.12
C ILE A 145 20.56 -0.64 -2.59
N THR A 146 20.07 -1.66 -1.90
CA THR A 146 19.97 -1.68 -0.44
C THR A 146 21.35 -1.86 0.20
N GLU A 147 21.57 -1.21 1.35
CA GLU A 147 22.75 -1.39 2.20
C GLU A 147 22.49 -2.35 3.37
N LYS A 148 21.22 -2.56 3.72
CA LYS A 148 20.78 -3.51 4.74
C LYS A 148 19.40 -4.06 4.39
N ALA A 149 18.90 -5.00 5.19
CA ALA A 149 17.53 -5.47 5.09
C ALA A 149 16.52 -4.32 5.30
N THR A 150 15.55 -4.22 4.38
CA THR A 150 14.49 -3.20 4.36
C THR A 150 13.12 -3.82 4.08
N PRO A 151 12.64 -4.77 4.93
CA PRO A 151 11.46 -5.59 4.62
C PRO A 151 10.16 -4.78 4.46
N TRP A 152 10.11 -3.55 4.97
CA TRP A 152 8.97 -2.64 4.77
C TRP A 152 8.79 -2.16 3.33
N LEU A 153 9.78 -2.42 2.44
CA LEU A 153 9.73 -2.14 0.99
C LEU A 153 9.17 -3.31 0.18
N ASP A 154 9.00 -4.49 0.79
CA ASP A 154 8.42 -5.66 0.14
C ASP A 154 7.01 -5.38 -0.39
N ASN A 155 6.73 -5.85 -1.60
CA ASN A 155 5.48 -5.61 -2.32
C ASN A 155 5.12 -4.14 -2.57
N LYS A 156 6.11 -3.23 -2.44
CA LYS A 156 5.99 -1.81 -2.79
C LYS A 156 6.96 -1.41 -3.89
N HIS A 157 8.13 -2.05 -3.92
CA HIS A 157 9.17 -1.82 -4.91
C HIS A 157 9.53 -3.14 -5.60
N SER A 158 9.64 -3.13 -6.94
CA SER A 158 9.94 -4.32 -7.74
C SER A 158 11.42 -4.65 -7.66
N ILE A 159 11.75 -5.76 -7.00
CA ILE A 159 13.11 -6.30 -6.94
C ILE A 159 13.41 -6.94 -8.30
N PHE A 160 14.56 -6.61 -8.90
CA PHE A 160 14.93 -7.16 -10.21
C PHE A 160 16.39 -7.60 -10.31
N GLY A 161 17.17 -7.52 -9.23
CA GLY A 161 18.54 -7.98 -9.21
C GLY A 161 19.16 -7.98 -7.81
N GLU A 162 20.41 -8.42 -7.76
CA GLU A 162 21.23 -8.50 -6.55
C GLU A 162 22.70 -8.32 -6.88
N VAL A 163 23.43 -7.55 -6.08
CA VAL A 163 24.88 -7.39 -6.19
C VAL A 163 25.55 -8.73 -5.85
N VAL A 164 26.26 -9.28 -6.83
CA VAL A 164 26.97 -10.58 -6.71
C VAL A 164 28.49 -10.40 -6.62
N LYS A 165 29.00 -9.21 -6.98
CA LYS A 165 30.41 -8.85 -6.87
C LYS A 165 30.54 -7.36 -6.58
N GLY A 166 31.46 -6.95 -5.70
CA GLY A 166 31.69 -5.54 -5.40
C GLY A 166 30.70 -4.95 -4.39
N ILE A 167 30.16 -5.73 -3.46
CA ILE A 167 29.27 -5.22 -2.40
C ILE A 167 29.96 -4.15 -1.53
N ASN A 168 31.28 -4.23 -1.35
CA ASN A 168 32.08 -3.22 -0.69
C ASN A 168 32.09 -1.87 -1.44
N VAL A 169 31.88 -1.87 -2.75
CA VAL A 169 31.76 -0.64 -3.55
C VAL A 169 30.41 0.05 -3.22
N GLN A 170 29.32 -0.71 -3.13
CA GLN A 170 28.02 -0.19 -2.69
C GLN A 170 28.15 0.42 -1.28
N ASP A 171 28.79 -0.27 -0.33
CA ASP A 171 29.05 0.24 1.02
C ASP A 171 29.91 1.53 0.99
N SER A 172 30.96 1.58 0.16
CA SER A 172 31.78 2.79 0.01
C SER A 172 31.00 3.99 -0.55
N ILE A 173 30.01 3.75 -1.41
CA ILE A 173 29.13 4.79 -1.95
C ILE A 173 28.15 5.26 -0.88
N SER A 174 27.57 4.34 -0.08
CA SER A 174 26.60 4.72 0.95
C SER A 174 27.21 5.56 2.07
N ASN A 175 28.51 5.46 2.29
CA ASN A 175 29.26 6.18 3.31
C ASN A 175 29.83 7.55 2.86
N VAL A 176 29.55 8.02 1.63
CA VAL A 176 30.03 9.35 1.21
C VAL A 176 29.32 10.47 1.96
N LYS A 177 29.98 11.61 2.09
CA LYS A 177 29.39 12.80 2.67
C LYS A 177 28.25 13.31 1.80
N VAL A 178 27.10 13.57 2.40
CA VAL A 178 25.88 14.03 1.72
C VAL A 178 25.43 15.40 2.20
N SER A 179 24.69 16.12 1.37
CA SER A 179 24.06 17.37 1.70
C SER A 179 22.90 17.18 2.69
N PRO A 180 22.81 17.98 3.75
CA PRO A 180 21.66 17.95 4.67
C PRO A 180 20.36 18.29 3.92
N GLY A 181 19.32 17.50 4.15
CA GLY A 181 17.98 17.75 3.64
C GLY A 181 17.59 16.98 2.38
N ASN A 182 18.50 16.77 1.42
CA ASN A 182 18.19 16.00 0.21
C ASN A 182 19.04 14.72 0.05
N ASN A 183 20.03 14.49 0.93
CA ASN A 183 20.92 13.33 0.91
C ASN A 183 21.67 13.12 -0.42
N LYS A 184 21.93 14.21 -1.15
CA LYS A 184 22.75 14.17 -2.36
C LYS A 184 24.23 14.15 -1.96
N PRO A 185 25.08 13.28 -2.55
CA PRO A 185 26.53 13.33 -2.33
C PRO A 185 27.09 14.72 -2.59
N LEU A 186 27.97 15.21 -1.69
CA LEU A 186 28.66 16.51 -1.86
C LEU A 186 29.60 16.46 -3.08
N GLU A 187 30.22 15.31 -3.31
CA GLU A 187 30.96 14.98 -4.52
C GLU A 187 30.17 13.93 -5.30
N ASN A 188 29.85 14.22 -6.56
CA ASN A 188 29.08 13.31 -7.37
C ASN A 188 29.72 11.92 -7.46
N VAL A 189 28.99 10.88 -7.13
CA VAL A 189 29.35 9.51 -7.44
C VAL A 189 28.69 9.16 -8.77
N THR A 190 29.52 9.11 -9.84
CA THR A 190 29.07 8.92 -11.22
C THR A 190 29.05 7.44 -11.58
N ILE A 191 27.98 7.02 -12.26
CA ILE A 191 27.90 5.77 -13.01
C ILE A 191 28.50 6.06 -14.38
N THR A 192 29.76 5.67 -14.57
CA THR A 192 30.48 5.95 -15.81
C THR A 192 29.87 5.19 -16.98
N VAL A 193 29.61 3.89 -16.77
CA VAL A 193 28.96 3.02 -17.74
C VAL A 193 28.23 1.88 -17.04
N VAL A 194 27.14 1.41 -17.64
CA VAL A 194 26.46 0.16 -17.27
C VAL A 194 26.59 -0.79 -18.46
N ASN A 195 27.40 -1.83 -18.29
CA ASN A 195 27.57 -2.90 -19.27
C ASN A 195 26.61 -4.05 -18.98
N ILE A 196 25.92 -4.55 -20.00
CA ILE A 196 25.06 -5.74 -19.88
C ILE A 196 25.83 -6.95 -20.33
N ILE A 197 26.08 -7.88 -19.39
CA ILE A 197 26.86 -9.08 -19.58
C ILE A 197 25.91 -10.28 -19.69
N ARG A 198 26.06 -11.03 -20.77
CA ARG A 198 25.25 -12.20 -21.09
C ARG A 198 26.14 -13.45 -21.06
N GLN A 199 25.90 -14.34 -20.10
CA GLN A 199 26.66 -15.60 -19.98
C GLN A 199 25.73 -16.80 -20.13
N GLY A 200 26.09 -17.70 -21.06
CA GLY A 200 25.32 -18.91 -21.35
C GLY A 200 24.16 -18.68 -22.36
N MET A 201 23.71 -19.78 -22.93
CA MET A 201 22.81 -19.78 -24.10
C MET A 201 21.53 -18.96 -23.90
N LYS A 202 20.89 -19.06 -22.73
CA LYS A 202 19.63 -18.33 -22.44
C LYS A 202 19.86 -16.83 -22.34
N ALA A 203 20.92 -16.40 -21.67
CA ALA A 203 21.24 -14.99 -21.53
C ALA A 203 21.75 -14.39 -22.84
N ASN A 204 22.53 -15.12 -23.64
CA ASN A 204 22.98 -14.67 -24.95
C ASN A 204 21.84 -14.39 -25.94
N GLY A 205 20.73 -15.12 -25.82
CA GLY A 205 19.51 -14.90 -26.60
C GLY A 205 18.56 -13.85 -26.04
N TYR A 206 18.90 -13.18 -24.92
CA TYR A 206 18.01 -12.21 -24.29
C TYR A 206 17.96 -10.89 -25.05
N ASP A 207 16.79 -10.54 -25.55
CA ASP A 207 16.48 -9.29 -26.23
C ASP A 207 15.51 -8.48 -25.35
N ALA A 208 16.01 -7.41 -24.77
CA ALA A 208 15.27 -6.61 -23.81
C ALA A 208 14.08 -5.87 -24.43
N ALA A 209 14.26 -5.30 -25.65
CA ALA A 209 13.20 -4.57 -26.32
C ALA A 209 12.01 -5.50 -26.69
N LYS A 210 12.30 -6.68 -27.22
CA LYS A 210 11.27 -7.69 -27.51
C LYS A 210 10.60 -8.22 -26.24
N THR A 211 11.39 -8.45 -25.18
CA THR A 211 10.85 -8.89 -23.87
C THR A 211 9.91 -7.84 -23.31
N TRP A 212 10.28 -6.56 -23.35
CA TRP A 212 9.42 -5.46 -22.96
C TRP A 212 8.09 -5.44 -23.72
N GLN A 213 8.14 -5.52 -25.05
CA GLN A 213 6.94 -5.52 -25.89
C GLN A 213 6.00 -6.69 -25.60
N LYS A 214 6.57 -7.85 -25.27
CA LYS A 214 5.82 -9.06 -24.92
C LYS A 214 5.21 -9.01 -23.51
N GLU A 215 6.00 -8.60 -22.52
CA GLU A 215 5.61 -8.72 -21.10
C GLU A 215 4.71 -7.57 -20.62
N LEU A 216 4.85 -6.36 -21.21
CA LEU A 216 4.03 -5.21 -20.81
C LEU A 216 2.52 -5.47 -20.93
N PRO A 217 1.97 -5.95 -22.05
CA PRO A 217 0.54 -6.25 -22.17
C PRO A 217 0.09 -7.31 -21.17
N LEU A 218 0.92 -8.32 -20.92
CA LEU A 218 0.60 -9.41 -19.97
C LEU A 218 0.51 -8.90 -18.53
N LEU A 219 1.41 -7.99 -18.13
CA LEU A 219 1.34 -7.37 -16.81
C LEU A 219 0.10 -6.48 -16.68
N GLU A 220 -0.21 -5.69 -17.70
CA GLU A 220 -1.39 -4.81 -17.72
C GLU A 220 -2.69 -5.62 -17.63
N GLU A 221 -2.81 -6.72 -18.38
CA GLU A 221 -3.95 -7.63 -18.30
C GLU A 221 -4.13 -8.22 -16.89
N LYS A 222 -3.04 -8.72 -16.30
CA LYS A 222 -3.06 -9.22 -14.90
C LYS A 222 -3.52 -8.16 -13.90
N ARG A 223 -3.06 -6.93 -14.06
CA ARG A 223 -3.45 -5.80 -13.19
C ARG A 223 -4.93 -5.47 -13.34
N GLN A 224 -5.43 -5.41 -14.58
CA GLN A 224 -6.86 -5.15 -14.84
C GLN A 224 -7.76 -6.24 -14.27
N LYS A 225 -7.37 -7.53 -14.42
CA LYS A 225 -8.09 -8.65 -13.80
C LYS A 225 -8.15 -8.55 -12.29
N LYS A 226 -7.00 -8.25 -11.66
CA LYS A 226 -6.92 -8.07 -10.20
C LYS A 226 -7.74 -6.87 -9.72
N ALA A 227 -7.72 -5.75 -10.43
CA ALA A 227 -8.51 -4.57 -10.09
C ALA A 227 -10.02 -4.87 -10.13
N LYS A 228 -10.51 -5.52 -11.20
CA LYS A 228 -11.91 -5.94 -11.33
C LYS A 228 -12.34 -6.91 -10.23
N GLU A 229 -11.47 -7.84 -9.85
CA GLU A 229 -11.77 -8.79 -8.77
C GLU A 229 -11.87 -8.09 -7.40
N LEU A 230 -10.96 -7.15 -7.11
CA LEU A 230 -11.00 -6.35 -5.89
C LEU A 230 -12.26 -5.47 -5.83
N GLU A 231 -12.64 -4.85 -6.93
CA GLU A 231 -13.87 -4.06 -7.04
C GLU A 231 -15.10 -4.91 -6.74
N LYS A 232 -15.21 -6.09 -7.37
CA LYS A 232 -16.30 -7.05 -7.13
C LYS A 232 -16.36 -7.52 -5.67
N GLN A 233 -15.21 -7.78 -5.06
CA GLN A 233 -15.14 -8.16 -3.64
C GLN A 233 -15.57 -7.01 -2.71
N ALA A 234 -15.18 -5.77 -3.05
CA ALA A 234 -15.58 -4.58 -2.29
C ALA A 234 -17.11 -4.36 -2.38
N GLU A 235 -17.69 -4.50 -3.58
CA GLU A 235 -19.13 -4.39 -3.80
C GLU A 235 -19.91 -5.46 -3.04
N LEU A 236 -19.46 -6.72 -3.11
CA LEU A 236 -20.08 -7.82 -2.35
C LEU A 236 -20.02 -7.58 -0.85
N LYS A 237 -18.87 -7.13 -0.33
CA LYS A 237 -18.70 -6.79 1.08
C LYS A 237 -19.65 -5.68 1.52
N LYS A 238 -19.81 -4.64 0.69
CA LYS A 238 -20.76 -3.55 0.93
C LYS A 238 -22.19 -4.04 0.99
N LYS A 239 -22.61 -4.85 0.02
CA LYS A 239 -23.95 -5.44 -0.03
C LYS A 239 -24.25 -6.30 1.20
N LEU A 240 -23.33 -7.16 1.59
CA LEU A 240 -23.49 -7.99 2.80
C LEU A 240 -23.59 -7.14 4.09
N ALA A 241 -22.84 -6.03 4.17
CA ALA A 241 -22.95 -5.10 5.29
C ALA A 241 -24.32 -4.40 5.33
N GLU A 242 -24.82 -3.94 4.17
CA GLU A 242 -26.13 -3.33 4.06
C GLU A 242 -27.27 -4.31 4.41
N GLU A 243 -27.20 -5.56 3.94
CA GLU A 243 -28.14 -6.62 4.28
C GLU A 243 -28.14 -6.93 5.78
N LYS A 244 -26.96 -6.97 6.43
CA LYS A 244 -26.85 -7.18 7.87
C LYS A 244 -27.49 -6.03 8.65
N ILE A 245 -27.23 -4.77 8.25
CA ILE A 245 -27.85 -3.59 8.87
C ILE A 245 -29.38 -3.64 8.70
N ALA A 246 -29.87 -3.95 7.52
CA ALA A 246 -31.31 -4.04 7.25
C ALA A 246 -31.98 -5.14 8.08
N ALA A 247 -31.36 -6.31 8.20
CA ALA A 247 -31.88 -7.41 9.03
C ALA A 247 -31.92 -7.05 10.51
N ALA A 248 -30.86 -6.38 11.02
CA ALA A 248 -30.83 -5.91 12.41
C ALA A 248 -31.89 -4.84 12.67
N ALA A 249 -32.07 -3.89 11.76
CA ALA A 249 -33.12 -2.88 11.85
C ALA A 249 -34.53 -3.48 11.85
N ALA A 250 -34.78 -4.45 10.99
CA ALA A 250 -36.05 -5.20 10.94
C ALA A 250 -36.34 -5.97 12.23
N ALA A 251 -35.31 -6.43 12.93
CA ALA A 251 -35.45 -7.11 14.22
C ALA A 251 -35.79 -6.12 15.38
N VAL A 252 -35.29 -4.89 15.30
CA VAL A 252 -35.50 -3.85 16.31
C VAL A 252 -36.83 -3.13 16.14
N LEU A 253 -37.31 -2.96 14.90
CA LEU A 253 -38.52 -2.20 14.60
C LEU A 253 -39.77 -2.64 15.37
N PRO A 254 -40.10 -3.94 15.49
CA PRO A 254 -41.25 -4.39 16.30
C PRO A 254 -41.13 -4.02 17.79
N LEU A 255 -39.91 -3.99 18.34
CA LEU A 255 -39.68 -3.55 19.72
C LEU A 255 -39.93 -2.05 19.90
N ILE A 256 -39.50 -1.24 18.93
CA ILE A 256 -39.74 0.18 18.90
C ILE A 256 -41.24 0.46 18.86
N GLU A 257 -41.99 -0.23 17.98
CA GLU A 257 -43.45 -0.08 17.87
C GLU A 257 -44.17 -0.52 19.12
N ASP A 258 -43.79 -1.66 19.71
CA ASP A 258 -44.37 -2.16 20.96
C ASP A 258 -44.14 -1.16 22.12
N TYR A 259 -42.91 -0.69 22.32
CA TYR A 259 -42.61 0.27 23.40
C TYR A 259 -43.29 1.61 23.15
N LYS A 260 -43.34 2.09 21.89
CA LYS A 260 -44.03 3.32 21.52
C LYS A 260 -45.53 3.24 21.82
N SER A 261 -46.17 2.08 21.61
CA SER A 261 -47.60 1.85 21.90
C SER A 261 -47.93 1.89 23.39
N LYS A 262 -46.95 1.55 24.28
CA LYS A 262 -47.07 1.53 25.73
C LYS A 262 -46.60 2.79 26.42
N ALA A 263 -45.96 3.69 25.66
CA ALA A 263 -45.33 4.88 26.21
C ALA A 263 -46.36 5.93 26.65
N THR A 264 -46.02 6.65 27.71
CA THR A 264 -46.75 7.85 28.17
C THR A 264 -46.11 9.09 27.56
N THR A 265 -46.93 10.07 27.21
CA THR A 265 -46.48 11.35 26.63
C THR A 265 -46.27 12.38 27.76
N THR A 266 -45.12 13.03 27.80
CA THR A 266 -44.85 14.14 28.71
C THR A 266 -45.45 15.46 28.17
N ASP A 267 -45.43 16.52 28.97
CA ASP A 267 -45.93 17.87 28.55
C ASP A 267 -45.15 18.44 27.39
N SER A 268 -43.86 18.04 27.20
CA SER A 268 -43.02 18.45 26.07
C SER A 268 -43.35 17.70 24.79
N GLY A 269 -44.08 16.59 24.86
CA GLY A 269 -44.33 15.70 23.73
C GLY A 269 -43.31 14.51 23.63
N LEU A 270 -42.41 14.35 24.58
CA LEU A 270 -41.54 13.16 24.68
C LEU A 270 -42.38 11.94 25.05
N LEU A 271 -42.20 10.80 24.36
CA LEU A 271 -42.81 9.56 24.76
C LEU A 271 -41.77 8.73 25.58
N VAL A 272 -42.22 8.24 26.75
CA VAL A 272 -41.38 7.48 27.68
C VAL A 272 -42.08 6.18 28.05
N TYR A 273 -41.33 5.06 27.97
CA TYR A 273 -41.77 3.75 28.46
C TYR A 273 -40.66 3.10 29.31
N THR A 274 -40.98 2.67 30.54
CA THR A 274 -40.03 1.97 31.40
C THR A 274 -39.96 0.51 31.00
N ILE A 275 -38.78 0.09 30.49
CA ILE A 275 -38.50 -1.30 30.08
C ILE A 275 -38.10 -2.13 31.28
N LYS A 276 -37.35 -1.55 32.23
CA LYS A 276 -36.88 -2.15 33.45
C LYS A 276 -36.94 -1.10 34.57
N GLU A 277 -37.65 -1.43 35.66
CA GLU A 277 -37.69 -0.58 36.85
C GLU A 277 -36.31 -0.44 37.49
N GLY A 278 -36.01 0.74 38.00
CA GLY A 278 -34.83 1.00 38.81
C GLY A 278 -35.08 0.70 40.28
N ASN A 279 -34.13 1.08 41.16
CA ASN A 279 -34.22 0.90 42.59
C ASN A 279 -35.11 1.95 43.32
N GLY A 280 -35.74 2.84 42.59
CA GLY A 280 -36.59 3.93 43.08
C GLY A 280 -35.83 5.18 43.54
N GLU A 281 -34.52 5.16 43.63
CA GLU A 281 -33.69 6.31 44.03
C GLU A 281 -33.30 7.16 42.80
N LYS A 282 -33.63 8.44 42.82
CA LYS A 282 -33.12 9.38 41.84
C LYS A 282 -31.66 9.74 42.13
N PRO A 283 -30.81 9.86 41.10
CA PRO A 283 -29.47 10.40 41.30
C PRO A 283 -29.51 11.80 41.91
N ASN A 284 -28.51 12.15 42.73
CA ASN A 284 -28.41 13.49 43.28
C ASN A 284 -28.21 14.53 42.14
N LEU A 285 -28.80 15.72 42.29
CA LEU A 285 -28.61 16.82 41.37
C LEU A 285 -27.10 17.16 41.24
N GLY A 286 -26.63 17.24 40.01
CA GLY A 286 -25.21 17.50 39.69
C GLY A 286 -24.29 16.28 39.75
N ALA A 287 -24.78 15.10 40.23
CA ALA A 287 -24.00 13.89 40.21
C ALA A 287 -23.64 13.45 38.78
N LYS A 288 -22.53 12.75 38.65
CA LYS A 288 -22.19 12.08 37.37
C LYS A 288 -22.83 10.70 37.40
N VAL A 289 -23.76 10.46 36.49
CA VAL A 289 -24.33 9.14 36.21
C VAL A 289 -23.59 8.49 35.06
N LYS A 290 -23.54 7.17 35.08
CA LYS A 290 -23.01 6.34 33.98
C LYS A 290 -24.17 5.69 33.27
N LEU A 291 -24.22 5.80 31.95
CA LEU A 291 -25.32 5.23 31.18
C LEU A 291 -24.85 4.49 29.93
N PHE A 292 -25.60 3.46 29.59
CA PHE A 292 -25.60 2.88 28.26
C PHE A 292 -26.74 3.47 27.44
N TYR A 293 -26.50 3.61 26.13
CA TYR A 293 -27.54 4.04 25.23
C TYR A 293 -27.47 3.31 23.88
N GLU A 294 -28.64 3.16 23.30
CA GLU A 294 -28.86 2.70 21.94
C GLU A 294 -29.66 3.77 21.22
N GLY A 295 -29.17 4.30 20.10
CA GLY A 295 -29.86 5.38 19.37
C GLY A 295 -30.26 4.92 17.97
N TYR A 296 -31.56 4.95 17.68
CA TYR A 296 -32.16 4.48 16.44
C TYR A 296 -32.96 5.56 15.73
N PHE A 297 -33.02 5.44 14.42
CA PHE A 297 -34.06 6.09 13.63
C PHE A 297 -35.41 5.37 13.84
N SER A 298 -36.51 6.01 13.49
CA SER A 298 -37.85 5.43 13.60
C SER A 298 -38.06 4.17 12.74
N ASP A 299 -37.21 3.93 11.74
CA ASP A 299 -37.17 2.73 10.89
C ASP A 299 -36.32 1.58 11.49
N GLY A 300 -35.85 1.71 12.73
CA GLY A 300 -35.05 0.73 13.42
C GLY A 300 -33.55 0.75 13.10
N LYS A 301 -33.08 1.58 12.16
CA LYS A 301 -31.66 1.68 11.85
C LYS A 301 -30.90 2.37 12.98
N LEU A 302 -29.78 1.80 13.36
CA LEU A 302 -28.88 2.34 14.39
C LEU A 302 -28.11 3.55 13.84
N PHE A 303 -28.11 4.68 14.58
CA PHE A 303 -27.22 5.80 14.28
C PHE A 303 -26.09 5.95 15.29
N GLY A 304 -26.18 5.31 16.46
CA GLY A 304 -25.10 5.32 17.44
C GLY A 304 -25.42 4.58 18.71
N THR A 305 -24.41 4.00 19.34
CA THR A 305 -24.53 3.29 20.61
C THR A 305 -23.16 3.21 21.29
N ASN A 306 -23.18 3.07 22.64
CA ASN A 306 -22.03 2.61 23.42
C ASN A 306 -22.21 1.18 23.95
N VAL A 307 -23.20 0.44 23.45
CA VAL A 307 -23.42 -0.98 23.77
C VAL A 307 -22.75 -1.82 22.69
N LYS A 308 -21.65 -2.48 23.05
CA LYS A 308 -20.82 -3.25 22.10
C LYS A 308 -21.62 -4.32 21.33
N THR A 309 -22.47 -5.06 22.03
CA THR A 309 -23.29 -6.14 21.43
C THR A 309 -24.27 -5.61 20.38
N VAL A 310 -24.76 -4.38 20.55
CA VAL A 310 -25.62 -3.71 19.57
C VAL A 310 -24.85 -3.40 18.29
N ASP A 311 -23.66 -2.80 18.39
CA ASP A 311 -22.79 -2.56 17.22
C ASP A 311 -22.39 -3.88 16.53
N GLU A 312 -22.13 -4.94 17.29
CA GLU A 312 -21.85 -6.29 16.75
C GLU A 312 -23.03 -6.86 15.96
N ASN A 313 -24.24 -6.73 16.48
CA ASN A 313 -25.47 -7.20 15.85
C ASN A 313 -25.75 -6.45 14.53
N PHE A 314 -25.54 -5.14 14.51
CA PHE A 314 -25.65 -4.32 13.30
C PHE A 314 -24.47 -4.47 12.34
N GLY A 315 -23.37 -5.14 12.74
CA GLY A 315 -22.15 -5.26 11.94
C GLY A 315 -21.35 -3.96 11.85
N THR A 316 -21.57 -3.04 12.76
CA THR A 316 -20.92 -1.73 12.86
C THR A 316 -19.85 -1.67 13.96
N TYR A 317 -19.52 -2.82 14.57
CA TYR A 317 -18.45 -2.91 15.56
C TYR A 317 -17.14 -2.32 15.05
N ASP A 318 -16.53 -1.48 15.87
CA ASP A 318 -15.28 -0.81 15.56
C ASP A 318 -14.22 -1.07 16.65
N ALA A 319 -13.14 -1.75 16.29
CA ALA A 319 -12.03 -2.05 17.18
C ALA A 319 -11.34 -0.78 17.72
N GLN A 320 -11.33 0.33 16.97
CA GLN A 320 -10.79 1.60 17.45
C GLN A 320 -11.70 2.24 18.51
N LYS A 321 -13.03 2.14 18.37
CA LYS A 321 -13.98 2.51 19.44
C LYS A 321 -13.70 1.72 20.72
N GLN A 322 -13.45 0.41 20.59
CA GLN A 322 -13.09 -0.46 21.73
C GLN A 322 -11.80 0.00 22.41
N GLN A 323 -10.74 0.27 21.64
CA GLN A 323 -9.46 0.74 22.20
C GLN A 323 -9.57 2.12 22.88
N ARG A 324 -10.44 2.99 22.39
CA ARG A 324 -10.72 4.32 22.97
C ARG A 324 -11.70 4.28 24.13
N GLY A 325 -12.17 3.11 24.54
CA GLY A 325 -13.13 2.95 25.62
C GLY A 325 -14.53 3.49 25.30
N MET A 326 -14.89 3.66 24.03
CA MET A 326 -16.18 4.21 23.61
C MET A 326 -17.36 3.24 23.84
N TYR A 327 -17.08 1.97 24.16
CA TYR A 327 -18.06 1.00 24.61
C TYR A 327 -18.18 0.93 26.16
N ASN A 328 -17.51 1.82 26.87
CA ASN A 328 -17.72 1.97 28.31
C ASN A 328 -18.96 2.82 28.55
N PRO A 329 -19.60 2.68 29.75
CA PRO A 329 -20.71 3.54 30.13
C PRO A 329 -20.34 5.02 30.01
N MET A 330 -21.22 5.79 29.37
CA MET A 330 -21.00 7.22 29.12
C MET A 330 -21.28 8.02 30.40
N PRO A 331 -20.33 8.82 30.91
CA PRO A 331 -20.60 9.73 32.01
C PRO A 331 -21.45 10.91 31.55
N MET A 332 -22.53 11.19 32.31
CA MET A 332 -23.40 12.35 32.09
C MET A 332 -23.68 13.06 33.41
N SER A 333 -23.73 14.40 33.40
CA SER A 333 -24.18 15.15 34.57
C SER A 333 -25.72 15.03 34.72
N TYR A 334 -26.19 14.55 35.85
CA TYR A 334 -27.63 14.50 36.17
C TYR A 334 -28.12 15.91 36.54
N SER A 335 -28.39 16.71 35.53
CA SER A 335 -28.68 18.14 35.66
C SER A 335 -29.54 18.67 34.51
N ALA A 336 -30.43 19.56 34.80
CA ALA A 336 -31.20 20.25 33.80
C ALA A 336 -30.34 21.05 32.77
N ASN A 337 -29.10 21.37 33.17
CA ASN A 337 -28.14 22.10 32.30
C ASN A 337 -27.16 21.13 31.56
N ALA A 338 -27.40 19.83 31.58
CA ALA A 338 -26.57 18.87 30.84
C ALA A 338 -26.53 19.19 29.35
N GLN A 339 -25.36 19.12 28.74
CA GLN A 339 -25.11 19.44 27.30
C GLN A 339 -25.55 18.27 26.40
N MET A 340 -26.88 18.02 26.38
CA MET A 340 -27.52 16.97 25.59
C MET A 340 -28.74 17.54 24.86
N ILE A 341 -29.23 16.83 23.83
CA ILE A 341 -30.48 17.20 23.14
C ILE A 341 -31.65 17.20 24.14
N PRO A 342 -32.62 18.10 23.96
CA PRO A 342 -33.66 18.34 24.98
C PRO A 342 -34.39 17.10 25.46
N GLY A 343 -34.92 16.29 24.54
CA GLY A 343 -35.68 15.08 24.91
C GLY A 343 -34.87 14.00 25.56
N PHE A 344 -33.58 13.80 25.18
CA PHE A 344 -32.71 12.85 25.84
C PHE A 344 -32.41 13.28 27.28
N LYS A 345 -32.13 14.56 27.48
CA LYS A 345 -31.87 15.13 28.80
C LYS A 345 -33.13 15.01 29.72
N GLU A 346 -34.30 15.34 29.18
CA GLU A 346 -35.59 15.25 29.90
C GLU A 346 -35.85 13.79 30.35
N GLY A 347 -35.71 12.84 29.41
CA GLY A 347 -35.88 11.42 29.69
C GLY A 347 -34.97 10.92 30.80
N VAL A 348 -33.65 11.17 30.65
CA VAL A 348 -32.65 10.75 31.65
C VAL A 348 -32.94 11.42 33.03
N PHE A 349 -33.35 12.68 33.04
CA PHE A 349 -33.62 13.40 34.28
C PHE A 349 -34.87 12.87 35.02
N GLY A 350 -35.74 12.14 34.33
CA GLY A 350 -36.87 11.42 34.93
C GLY A 350 -36.51 10.11 35.59
N MET A 351 -35.38 9.49 35.20
CA MET A 351 -35.01 8.13 35.57
C MET A 351 -34.48 7.99 36.99
N THR A 352 -34.63 6.76 37.54
CA THR A 352 -34.00 6.29 38.76
C THR A 352 -32.74 5.46 38.45
N LYS A 353 -31.92 5.19 39.48
CA LYS A 353 -30.73 4.34 39.30
C LYS A 353 -31.14 2.89 38.98
N GLY A 354 -30.42 2.28 38.01
CA GLY A 354 -30.71 0.92 37.52
C GLY A 354 -31.88 0.83 36.52
N GLU A 355 -32.55 1.95 36.23
CA GLU A 355 -33.69 1.99 35.33
C GLU A 355 -33.24 1.96 33.87
N LYS A 356 -34.03 1.23 33.03
CA LYS A 356 -33.90 1.23 31.57
C LYS A 356 -35.19 1.72 30.94
N VAL A 357 -35.09 2.74 30.12
CA VAL A 357 -36.22 3.40 29.45
C VAL A 357 -36.11 3.42 27.95
N PHE A 358 -37.25 3.41 27.30
CA PHE A 358 -37.43 3.76 25.91
C PHE A 358 -37.87 5.23 25.84
N LEU A 359 -37.24 5.99 24.95
CA LEU A 359 -37.53 7.40 24.67
C LEU A 359 -37.80 7.55 23.19
N TYR A 360 -38.94 8.12 22.82
CA TYR A 360 -39.21 8.58 21.44
C TYR A 360 -39.24 10.10 21.42
N LEU A 361 -38.31 10.69 20.70
CA LEU A 361 -38.08 12.10 20.61
C LEU A 361 -38.61 12.62 19.29
N PRO A 362 -39.72 13.40 19.26
CA PRO A 362 -40.02 14.22 18.09
C PRO A 362 -38.81 15.08 17.71
N SER A 363 -38.66 15.43 16.44
CA SER A 363 -37.46 16.08 15.91
C SER A 363 -37.11 17.39 16.63
N TYR A 364 -38.08 18.16 17.09
CA TYR A 364 -37.90 19.42 17.86
C TYR A 364 -37.30 19.20 19.26
N LEU A 365 -37.40 17.98 19.82
CA LEU A 365 -36.73 17.57 21.05
C LEU A 365 -35.35 16.87 20.78
N ALA A 366 -35.01 16.72 19.52
CA ALA A 366 -33.75 16.13 19.04
C ALA A 366 -32.84 17.18 18.39
N TYR A 367 -32.60 17.11 17.08
CA TYR A 367 -31.72 18.02 16.34
C TYR A 367 -32.48 19.02 15.44
N GLY A 368 -33.83 18.98 15.45
CA GLY A 368 -34.71 19.96 14.78
C GLY A 368 -34.46 20.10 13.29
N GLU A 369 -34.60 21.35 12.82
CA GLU A 369 -34.44 21.70 11.40
C GLU A 369 -32.99 21.65 10.88
N ASN A 370 -32.02 21.61 11.77
CA ASN A 370 -30.60 21.61 11.39
C ASN A 370 -30.05 20.21 11.13
N GLY A 371 -30.57 19.16 11.80
CA GLY A 371 -29.98 17.84 11.79
C GLY A 371 -28.56 17.81 12.40
N ARG A 372 -27.86 16.66 12.34
CA ARG A 372 -26.47 16.52 12.78
C ARG A 372 -25.84 15.24 12.23
N GLY A 373 -24.75 15.36 11.48
CA GLY A 373 -24.05 14.20 10.92
C GLY A 373 -24.96 13.32 10.07
N PRO A 374 -25.19 12.04 10.41
CA PRO A 374 -26.10 11.18 9.65
C PRO A 374 -27.59 11.48 9.87
N ILE A 375 -27.92 12.28 10.91
CA ILE A 375 -29.29 12.62 11.28
C ILE A 375 -29.75 13.82 10.43
N LYS A 376 -30.71 13.58 9.53
CA LYS A 376 -31.26 14.59 8.65
C LYS A 376 -32.12 15.61 9.41
N PRO A 377 -32.38 16.80 8.85
CA PRO A 377 -33.38 17.75 9.36
C PRO A 377 -34.73 17.08 9.60
N ASN A 378 -35.39 17.50 10.68
CA ASN A 378 -36.76 17.08 11.05
C ASN A 378 -36.89 15.53 11.23
N THR A 379 -35.87 14.90 11.74
CA THR A 379 -35.87 13.43 11.98
C THR A 379 -36.19 13.14 13.45
N ASP A 380 -37.22 12.36 13.68
CA ASP A 380 -37.54 11.82 15.00
C ASP A 380 -36.50 10.74 15.37
N LEU A 381 -36.17 10.67 16.65
CA LEU A 381 -35.18 9.73 17.17
C LEU A 381 -35.76 8.84 18.26
N VAL A 382 -35.19 7.66 18.35
CA VAL A 382 -35.50 6.67 19.39
C VAL A 382 -34.23 6.40 20.20
N PHE A 383 -34.35 6.38 21.51
CA PHE A 383 -33.28 5.95 22.39
C PHE A 383 -33.77 4.87 23.35
N ILE A 384 -32.93 3.88 23.59
CA ILE A 384 -33.03 3.00 24.73
C ILE A 384 -31.87 3.37 25.66
N VAL A 385 -32.18 3.80 26.88
CA VAL A 385 -31.18 4.33 27.80
C VAL A 385 -31.26 3.55 29.14
N GLU A 386 -30.12 3.19 29.69
CA GLU A 386 -30.01 2.55 30.99
C GLU A 386 -29.05 3.35 31.86
N ILE A 387 -29.52 3.80 33.05
CA ILE A 387 -28.66 4.37 34.08
C ILE A 387 -28.14 3.20 34.94
N LEU A 388 -26.83 3.12 35.13
CA LEU A 388 -26.25 2.10 36.00
C LEU A 388 -26.45 2.45 37.47
N GLU A 389 -26.52 1.44 38.33
CA GLU A 389 -26.71 1.61 39.77
C GLU A 389 -25.53 2.30 40.45
N ASP A 390 -24.26 2.07 39.95
CA ASP A 390 -23.02 2.82 40.27
C ASP A 390 -21.83 2.36 39.42
#